data_f94baedbd983a745ffdedf1952e16cb1
#
_entry.id   f94baedbd983a745ffdedf1952e16cb1
#
_cell.length_a   1.000
_cell.length_b   1.000
_cell.length_c   1.000
_cell.angle_alpha   90.00
_cell.angle_beta   90.00
_cell.angle_gamma   90.00
#
_symmetry.space_group_name_H-M   'P 1'
#
loop_
_entity.id
_entity.type
_entity.pdbx_description
1 polymer ?
#
loop_
_entity_poly.entity_id
_entity_poly.type
_entity_poly.pdbx_seq_one_letter_code
_entity_poly.pdbx_strand_id
1 'polypeptide(L)'
;MAFASSRPEFVNQPASGLAIDINGLSKTYQGSRGKPPHLALDAVDLHVPVGCIFGLLGPNGAGKSSLINILAGAVVKTAGTVTVWGTDIDQNPRQARANIGIVPQELNVDAFFTPRQTIDLMAGLFGVPKAERQTDAILDMVGLADQADMYARRLSGGMRRRLLVGKAMVHQPPILVLDEPTAGVDVGLRQRLWDNIRTLNAAGVTVVLTTHYLE
;
A
#
# COMPACT_ATOMS: atom_id res chain seq x y z
N MET A 1 14.96 -13.95 4.72
CA MET A 1 14.14 -15.00 5.39
C MET A 1 13.65 -14.62 6.79
N ALA A 2 14.32 -13.74 7.53
CA ALA A 2 13.93 -13.37 8.90
C ALA A 2 12.60 -12.62 9.03
N PHE A 3 12.22 -11.79 8.04
CA PHE A 3 10.99 -10.99 8.10
C PHE A 3 9.70 -11.83 8.04
N ALA A 4 9.74 -12.99 7.37
CA ALA A 4 8.57 -13.88 7.25
C ALA A 4 8.40 -14.84 8.45
N SER A 5 9.47 -15.15 9.18
CA SER A 5 9.44 -16.12 10.27
C SER A 5 9.01 -15.52 11.63
N SER A 6 9.00 -14.21 11.77
CA SER A 6 8.63 -13.48 13.01
C SER A 6 7.23 -12.84 12.95
N ARG A 7 6.45 -13.10 11.88
CA ARG A 7 5.08 -12.60 11.84
C ARG A 7 4.24 -13.32 12.88
N PRO A 8 3.51 -12.57 13.74
CA PRO A 8 2.36 -13.18 14.37
C PRO A 8 1.49 -13.73 13.23
N GLU A 9 1.06 -14.99 13.31
CA GLU A 9 -0.08 -15.46 12.53
C GLU A 9 -1.07 -14.31 12.53
N PHE A 10 -1.54 -13.85 11.36
CA PHE A 10 -2.50 -12.74 11.32
C PHE A 10 -3.69 -13.14 12.18
N VAL A 11 -3.58 -12.79 13.47
CA VAL A 11 -4.56 -13.10 14.50
C VAL A 11 -5.83 -12.38 14.04
N ASN A 12 -6.87 -13.16 13.76
CA ASN A 12 -8.16 -12.72 13.27
C ASN A 12 -8.20 -12.37 11.76
N GLN A 13 -8.11 -13.39 10.91
CA GLN A 13 -8.57 -13.24 9.53
C GLN A 13 -10.06 -12.81 9.56
N PRO A 14 -10.47 -11.90 8.65
CA PRO A 14 -11.87 -11.48 8.57
C PRO A 14 -12.78 -12.69 8.35
N ALA A 15 -13.86 -12.78 9.11
CA ALA A 15 -14.82 -13.89 9.04
C ALA A 15 -15.43 -14.06 7.65
N SER A 16 -15.48 -12.98 6.85
CA SER A 16 -15.92 -13.00 5.45
C SER A 16 -14.93 -13.64 4.48
N GLY A 17 -13.67 -13.88 4.89
CA GLY A 17 -12.60 -14.29 4.00
C GLY A 17 -12.14 -13.20 3.01
N LEU A 18 -12.65 -11.96 3.16
CA LEU A 18 -12.33 -10.82 2.31
C LEU A 18 -11.36 -9.87 3.02
N ALA A 19 -10.24 -9.57 2.38
CA ALA A 19 -9.29 -8.58 2.86
C ALA A 19 -9.81 -7.15 2.67
N ILE A 20 -10.46 -6.89 1.53
CA ILE A 20 -11.18 -5.65 1.25
C ILE A 20 -12.57 -6.02 0.75
N ASP A 21 -13.58 -5.41 1.32
CA ASP A 21 -14.98 -5.60 0.92
C ASP A 21 -15.63 -4.22 0.72
N ILE A 22 -16.06 -3.96 -0.50
CA ILE A 22 -16.62 -2.69 -0.95
C ILE A 22 -17.97 -2.95 -1.59
N ASN A 23 -19.00 -2.23 -1.12
CA ASN A 23 -20.36 -2.37 -1.65
C ASN A 23 -20.94 -0.98 -1.93
N GLY A 24 -21.34 -0.74 -3.19
CA GLY A 24 -21.99 0.48 -3.66
C GLY A 24 -21.13 1.75 -3.48
N LEU A 25 -19.81 1.65 -3.51
CA LEU A 25 -18.92 2.78 -3.25
C LEU A 25 -19.06 3.86 -4.31
N SER A 26 -19.42 5.06 -3.86
CA SER A 26 -19.52 6.23 -4.72
C SER A 26 -18.66 7.39 -4.20
N LYS A 27 -18.05 8.12 -5.13
CA LYS A 27 -17.31 9.34 -4.83
C LYS A 27 -17.60 10.43 -5.84
N THR A 28 -18.17 11.53 -5.38
CA THR A 28 -18.37 12.77 -6.12
C THR A 28 -17.47 13.85 -5.52
N TYR A 29 -16.62 14.44 -6.34
CA TYR A 29 -15.86 15.65 -5.98
C TYR A 29 -16.66 16.88 -6.31
N GLN A 30 -16.80 17.78 -5.36
CA GLN A 30 -17.46 19.06 -5.59
C GLN A 30 -16.64 19.92 -6.56
N GLY A 31 -17.30 20.48 -7.55
CA GLY A 31 -16.65 21.41 -8.47
C GLY A 31 -16.24 22.71 -7.76
N SER A 32 -15.11 23.28 -8.15
CA SER A 32 -14.66 24.60 -7.67
C SER A 32 -14.84 25.65 -8.75
N ARG A 33 -15.13 26.89 -8.36
CA ARG A 33 -15.21 28.05 -9.25
C ARG A 33 -16.14 27.86 -10.47
N GLY A 34 -17.37 27.34 -10.24
CA GLY A 34 -18.37 27.18 -11.31
C GLY A 34 -18.19 25.94 -12.18
N LYS A 35 -17.26 25.05 -11.87
CA LYS A 35 -17.19 23.73 -12.50
C LYS A 35 -18.25 22.79 -11.92
N PRO A 36 -18.88 21.93 -12.75
CA PRO A 36 -19.83 20.95 -12.25
C PRO A 36 -19.14 19.92 -11.34
N PRO A 37 -19.89 19.27 -10.43
CA PRO A 37 -19.40 18.12 -9.68
C PRO A 37 -18.87 17.03 -10.61
N HIS A 38 -17.81 16.33 -10.19
CA HIS A 38 -17.21 15.22 -10.92
C HIS A 38 -17.46 13.91 -10.19
N LEU A 39 -18.19 12.99 -10.81
CA LEU A 39 -18.41 11.64 -10.32
C LEU A 39 -17.18 10.78 -10.66
N ALA A 40 -16.41 10.40 -9.65
CA ALA A 40 -15.18 9.63 -9.82
C ALA A 40 -15.36 8.13 -9.58
N LEU A 41 -16.31 7.75 -8.73
CA LEU A 41 -16.72 6.36 -8.49
C LEU A 41 -18.25 6.32 -8.44
N ASP A 42 -18.86 5.37 -9.16
CA ASP A 42 -20.30 5.20 -9.27
C ASP A 42 -20.70 3.79 -8.84
N ALA A 43 -21.24 3.67 -7.64
CA ALA A 43 -21.77 2.44 -7.03
C ALA A 43 -20.86 1.20 -7.25
N VAL A 44 -19.56 1.35 -7.02
CA VAL A 44 -18.55 0.31 -7.26
C VAL A 44 -18.66 -0.78 -6.19
N ASP A 45 -18.77 -2.04 -6.62
CA ASP A 45 -18.62 -3.23 -5.80
C ASP A 45 -17.26 -3.89 -6.07
N LEU A 46 -16.53 -4.24 -5.02
CA LEU A 46 -15.20 -4.86 -5.13
C LEU A 46 -14.93 -5.76 -3.93
N HIS A 47 -14.62 -7.03 -4.20
CA HIS A 47 -14.33 -8.03 -3.18
C HIS A 47 -12.95 -8.63 -3.40
N VAL A 48 -12.01 -8.35 -2.48
CA VAL A 48 -10.63 -8.86 -2.57
C VAL A 48 -10.45 -9.97 -1.54
N PRO A 49 -10.25 -11.23 -1.96
CA PRO A 49 -10.00 -12.33 -1.04
C PRO A 49 -8.69 -12.18 -0.25
N VAL A 50 -8.66 -12.74 0.95
CA VAL A 50 -7.44 -12.82 1.76
C VAL A 50 -6.37 -13.65 1.05
N GLY A 51 -5.11 -13.19 1.10
CA GLY A 51 -3.93 -13.91 0.61
C GLY A 51 -3.79 -13.96 -0.92
N CYS A 52 -4.60 -13.23 -1.68
CA CYS A 52 -4.44 -13.18 -3.14
C CYS A 52 -3.54 -12.02 -3.60
N ILE A 53 -3.09 -12.10 -4.85
CA ILE A 53 -2.59 -10.96 -5.61
C ILE A 53 -3.73 -10.50 -6.53
N PHE A 54 -4.25 -9.32 -6.28
CA PHE A 54 -5.41 -8.76 -6.97
C PHE A 54 -5.00 -7.60 -7.87
N GLY A 55 -5.30 -7.69 -9.16
CA GLY A 55 -5.02 -6.64 -10.15
C GLY A 55 -6.23 -5.74 -10.38
N LEU A 56 -6.11 -4.45 -10.10
CA LEU A 56 -7.10 -3.43 -10.44
C LEU A 56 -6.69 -2.74 -11.74
N LEU A 57 -7.33 -3.15 -12.83
CA LEU A 57 -7.02 -2.70 -14.20
C LEU A 57 -8.00 -1.60 -14.63
N GLY A 58 -7.51 -0.65 -15.39
CA GLY A 58 -8.36 0.37 -15.98
C GLY A 58 -7.56 1.57 -16.53
N PRO A 59 -8.16 2.35 -17.46
CA PRO A 59 -7.52 3.53 -18.02
C PRO A 59 -7.28 4.62 -16.97
N ASN A 60 -6.49 5.64 -17.34
CA ASN A 60 -6.36 6.84 -16.53
C ASN A 60 -7.73 7.53 -16.41
N GLY A 61 -8.05 8.00 -15.20
CA GLY A 61 -9.37 8.58 -14.92
C GLY A 61 -10.46 7.56 -14.52
N ALA A 62 -10.21 6.25 -14.54
CA ALA A 62 -11.19 5.21 -14.14
C ALA A 62 -11.49 5.17 -12.63
N GLY A 63 -11.00 6.13 -11.84
CA GLY A 63 -11.29 6.18 -10.40
C GLY A 63 -10.31 5.40 -9.51
N LYS A 64 -9.31 4.70 -10.05
CA LYS A 64 -8.35 3.88 -9.28
C LYS A 64 -7.69 4.66 -8.15
N SER A 65 -7.16 5.85 -8.43
CA SER A 65 -6.52 6.70 -7.41
C SER A 65 -7.53 7.22 -6.38
N SER A 66 -8.80 7.47 -6.77
CA SER A 66 -9.85 7.84 -5.82
C SER A 66 -10.15 6.70 -4.86
N LEU A 67 -10.23 5.46 -5.36
CA LEU A 67 -10.41 4.25 -4.56
C LEU A 67 -9.25 4.08 -3.57
N ILE A 68 -8.00 4.15 -4.04
CA ILE A 68 -6.81 4.02 -3.18
C ILE A 68 -6.80 5.12 -2.10
N ASN A 69 -7.12 6.36 -2.45
CA ASN A 69 -7.16 7.47 -1.51
C ASN A 69 -8.27 7.32 -0.45
N ILE A 70 -9.38 6.66 -0.79
CA ILE A 70 -10.43 6.31 0.18
C ILE A 70 -9.90 5.23 1.14
N LEU A 71 -9.27 4.17 0.62
CA LEU A 71 -8.65 3.12 1.44
C LEU A 71 -7.53 3.68 2.35
N ALA A 72 -6.77 4.66 1.85
CA ALA A 72 -5.75 5.39 2.62
C ALA A 72 -6.34 6.29 3.73
N GLY A 73 -7.64 6.57 3.67
CA GLY A 73 -8.29 7.56 4.53
C GLY A 73 -7.92 9.01 4.21
N ALA A 74 -7.35 9.26 3.03
CA ALA A 74 -7.02 10.62 2.54
C ALA A 74 -8.25 11.30 1.91
N VAL A 75 -9.20 10.52 1.43
CA VAL A 75 -10.45 11.00 0.82
C VAL A 75 -11.64 10.33 1.49
N VAL A 76 -12.64 11.13 1.85
CA VAL A 76 -13.92 10.62 2.39
C VAL A 76 -14.81 10.24 1.22
N LYS A 77 -15.39 9.04 1.26
CA LYS A 77 -16.38 8.57 0.28
C LYS A 77 -17.68 9.38 0.35
N THR A 78 -18.49 9.35 -0.71
CA THR A 78 -19.80 10.00 -0.75
C THR A 78 -20.90 9.04 -0.30
N ALA A 79 -20.85 7.77 -0.71
CA ALA A 79 -21.80 6.72 -0.36
C ALA A 79 -21.16 5.33 -0.41
N GLY A 80 -21.90 4.31 0.01
CA GLY A 80 -21.49 2.91 0.04
C GLY A 80 -20.79 2.52 1.34
N THR A 81 -20.39 1.26 1.44
CA THR A 81 -19.66 0.69 2.59
C THR A 81 -18.31 0.17 2.16
N VAL A 82 -17.31 0.32 3.02
CA VAL A 82 -15.95 -0.18 2.79
C VAL A 82 -15.42 -0.78 4.08
N THR A 83 -15.03 -2.04 4.04
CA THR A 83 -14.30 -2.68 5.12
C THR A 83 -12.90 -3.09 4.67
N VAL A 84 -11.92 -2.93 5.57
CA VAL A 84 -10.52 -3.30 5.39
C VAL A 84 -10.15 -4.26 6.50
N TRP A 85 -9.83 -5.49 6.16
CA TRP A 85 -9.58 -6.58 7.12
C TRP A 85 -10.69 -6.72 8.16
N GLY A 86 -11.96 -6.70 7.69
CA GLY A 86 -13.15 -6.77 8.53
C GLY A 86 -13.47 -5.51 9.35
N THR A 87 -12.68 -4.45 9.19
CA THR A 87 -12.87 -3.18 9.89
C THR A 87 -13.51 -2.13 8.99
N ASP A 88 -14.68 -1.62 9.38
CA ASP A 88 -15.35 -0.53 8.67
C ASP A 88 -14.54 0.77 8.76
N ILE A 89 -14.27 1.40 7.61
CA ILE A 89 -13.42 2.60 7.53
C ILE A 89 -14.05 3.84 8.16
N ASP A 90 -15.38 3.91 8.27
CA ASP A 90 -16.08 5.04 8.87
C ASP A 90 -16.18 4.90 10.38
N GLN A 91 -16.39 3.66 10.87
CA GLN A 91 -16.53 3.38 12.31
C GLN A 91 -15.17 3.38 13.03
N ASN A 92 -14.17 2.74 12.42
CA ASN A 92 -12.83 2.58 13.01
C ASN A 92 -11.70 2.94 12.02
N PRO A 93 -11.61 4.21 11.56
CA PRO A 93 -10.69 4.60 10.49
C PRO A 93 -9.20 4.40 10.86
N ARG A 94 -8.84 4.50 12.14
CA ARG A 94 -7.47 4.25 12.60
C ARG A 94 -7.10 2.77 12.47
N GLN A 95 -7.98 1.87 12.90
CA GLN A 95 -7.77 0.43 12.81
C GLN A 95 -7.75 -0.04 11.35
N ALA A 96 -8.66 0.46 10.52
CA ALA A 96 -8.68 0.15 9.09
C ALA A 96 -7.35 0.54 8.41
N ARG A 97 -6.80 1.73 8.72
CA ARG A 97 -5.49 2.16 8.21
C ARG A 97 -4.32 1.35 8.77
N ALA A 98 -4.42 0.80 9.97
CA ALA A 98 -3.39 -0.09 10.52
C ALA A 98 -3.32 -1.44 9.79
N ASN A 99 -4.39 -1.84 9.08
CA ASN A 99 -4.46 -3.08 8.34
C ASN A 99 -3.97 -2.97 6.89
N ILE A 100 -3.55 -1.78 6.44
CA ILE A 100 -3.20 -1.53 5.04
C ILE A 100 -1.91 -0.73 4.92
N GLY A 101 -0.99 -1.21 4.10
CA GLY A 101 0.17 -0.45 3.65
C GLY A 101 -0.06 0.05 2.23
N ILE A 102 0.25 1.30 1.94
CA ILE A 102 0.02 1.89 0.62
C ILE A 102 1.34 2.46 0.08
N VAL A 103 1.66 2.04 -1.14
CA VAL A 103 2.79 2.53 -1.92
C VAL A 103 2.25 3.38 -3.06
N PRO A 104 2.38 4.71 -2.98
CA PRO A 104 1.87 5.61 -4.02
C PRO A 104 2.69 5.52 -5.31
N GLN A 105 2.10 5.98 -6.40
CA GLN A 105 2.76 6.08 -7.71
C GLN A 105 3.97 7.04 -7.65
N GLU A 106 3.83 8.17 -6.95
CA GLU A 106 4.88 9.17 -6.83
C GLU A 106 5.99 8.74 -5.86
N LEU A 107 7.25 9.02 -6.22
CA LEU A 107 8.43 8.70 -5.41
C LEU A 107 8.68 9.75 -4.32
N ASN A 108 7.72 9.95 -3.43
CA ASN A 108 7.81 10.89 -2.32
C ASN A 108 8.69 10.33 -1.19
N VAL A 109 10.00 10.44 -1.37
CA VAL A 109 11.03 10.09 -0.37
C VAL A 109 11.80 11.35 -0.01
N ASP A 110 11.91 11.63 1.28
CA ASP A 110 12.70 12.76 1.76
C ASP A 110 14.18 12.56 1.40
N ALA A 111 14.74 13.53 0.71
CA ALA A 111 16.09 13.49 0.15
C ALA A 111 17.19 13.46 1.23
N PHE A 112 16.90 13.95 2.43
CA PHE A 112 17.85 14.17 3.53
C PHE A 112 17.86 13.04 4.57
N PHE A 113 16.91 12.10 4.51
CA PHE A 113 16.94 10.90 5.35
C PHE A 113 17.65 9.75 4.63
N THR A 114 18.22 8.85 5.43
CA THR A 114 18.69 7.55 4.95
C THR A 114 17.52 6.55 4.92
N PRO A 115 17.62 5.42 4.17
CA PRO A 115 16.64 4.35 4.24
C PRO A 115 16.33 3.90 5.67
N ARG A 116 17.36 3.68 6.49
CA ARG A 116 17.24 3.33 7.90
C ARG A 116 16.40 4.36 8.68
N GLN A 117 16.78 5.63 8.58
CA GLN A 117 16.05 6.71 9.26
C GLN A 117 14.60 6.82 8.77
N THR A 118 14.37 6.63 7.48
CA THR A 118 13.03 6.67 6.87
C THR A 118 12.15 5.56 7.43
N ILE A 119 12.65 4.32 7.51
CA ILE A 119 11.93 3.17 8.05
C ILE A 119 11.66 3.37 9.55
N ASP A 120 12.68 3.76 10.34
CA ASP A 120 12.53 3.99 11.77
C ASP A 120 11.54 5.10 12.11
N LEU A 121 11.60 6.23 11.38
CA LEU A 121 10.66 7.33 11.55
C LEU A 121 9.24 6.87 11.26
N MET A 122 9.04 6.16 10.14
CA MET A 122 7.71 5.68 9.76
C MET A 122 7.16 4.68 10.78
N ALA A 123 7.98 3.74 11.27
CA ALA A 123 7.59 2.80 12.31
C ALA A 123 7.14 3.55 13.58
N GLY A 124 7.85 4.62 13.96
CA GLY A 124 7.45 5.48 15.08
C GLY A 124 6.12 6.19 14.85
N LEU A 125 5.84 6.67 13.64
CA LEU A 125 4.55 7.31 13.30
C LEU A 125 3.37 6.31 13.36
N PHE A 126 3.62 5.03 13.05
CA PHE A 126 2.64 3.96 13.23
C PHE A 126 2.54 3.44 14.68
N GLY A 127 3.33 4.01 15.60
CA GLY A 127 3.30 3.63 17.02
C GLY A 127 4.05 2.34 17.35
N VAL A 128 4.90 1.84 16.44
CA VAL A 128 5.72 0.64 16.68
C VAL A 128 6.79 0.97 17.71
N PRO A 129 6.80 0.28 18.89
CA PRO A 129 7.82 0.49 19.91
C PRO A 129 9.22 0.29 19.37
N LYS A 130 10.21 1.06 19.81
CA LYS A 130 11.58 1.01 19.28
C LYS A 130 12.18 -0.40 19.34
N ALA A 131 11.89 -1.15 20.39
CA ALA A 131 12.38 -2.53 20.56
C ALA A 131 11.75 -3.56 19.61
N GLU A 132 10.60 -3.22 19.00
CA GLU A 132 9.85 -4.11 18.10
C GLU A 132 10.04 -3.74 16.61
N ARG A 133 10.80 -2.66 16.34
CA ARG A 133 11.06 -2.23 14.96
C ARG A 133 11.94 -3.23 14.24
N GLN A 134 11.53 -3.61 13.06
CA GLN A 134 12.24 -4.57 12.22
C GLN A 134 12.98 -3.87 11.07
N THR A 135 13.64 -2.76 11.36
CA THR A 135 14.27 -1.89 10.36
C THR A 135 15.25 -2.64 9.47
N ASP A 136 16.17 -3.42 10.06
CA ASP A 136 17.16 -4.17 9.29
C ASP A 136 16.49 -5.28 8.45
N ALA A 137 15.55 -6.02 9.01
CA ALA A 137 14.83 -7.05 8.28
C ALA A 137 14.00 -6.49 7.11
N ILE A 138 13.43 -5.30 7.27
CA ILE A 138 12.71 -4.59 6.18
C ILE A 138 13.69 -4.15 5.10
N LEU A 139 14.86 -3.59 5.48
CA LEU A 139 15.90 -3.18 4.54
C LEU A 139 16.43 -4.36 3.73
N ASP A 140 16.65 -5.51 4.38
CA ASP A 140 17.03 -6.75 3.72
C ASP A 140 15.94 -7.22 2.74
N MET A 141 14.69 -7.26 3.19
CA MET A 141 13.54 -7.67 2.38
C MET A 141 13.41 -6.84 1.10
N VAL A 142 13.62 -5.52 1.17
CA VAL A 142 13.55 -4.65 -0.01
C VAL A 142 14.91 -4.52 -0.74
N GLY A 143 15.95 -5.23 -0.29
CA GLY A 143 17.29 -5.26 -0.90
C GLY A 143 17.99 -3.90 -0.86
N LEU A 144 17.91 -3.22 0.29
CA LEU A 144 18.55 -1.93 0.56
C LEU A 144 19.49 -1.96 1.76
N ALA A 145 19.88 -3.15 2.25
CA ALA A 145 20.79 -3.29 3.39
C ALA A 145 22.12 -2.55 3.17
N ASP A 146 22.74 -2.74 2.00
CA ASP A 146 24.02 -2.06 1.65
C ASP A 146 23.89 -0.54 1.54
N GLN A 147 22.69 -0.03 1.29
CA GLN A 147 22.38 1.40 1.15
C GLN A 147 21.67 1.97 2.39
N ALA A 148 21.58 1.22 3.48
CA ALA A 148 20.82 1.56 4.68
C ALA A 148 21.14 2.97 5.22
N ASP A 149 22.41 3.37 5.16
CA ASP A 149 22.92 4.63 5.72
C ASP A 149 23.31 5.65 4.63
N MET A 150 22.96 5.39 3.35
CA MET A 150 23.14 6.32 2.24
C MET A 150 21.97 7.30 2.18
N TYR A 151 22.21 8.59 2.02
CA TYR A 151 21.12 9.57 1.85
C TYR A 151 20.22 9.23 0.65
N ALA A 152 18.90 9.35 0.82
CA ALA A 152 17.91 8.96 -0.20
C ALA A 152 18.05 9.75 -1.52
N ARG A 153 18.66 10.95 -1.52
CA ARG A 153 18.98 11.70 -2.73
C ARG A 153 19.96 10.97 -3.65
N ARG A 154 20.77 10.06 -3.12
CA ARG A 154 21.75 9.26 -3.88
C ARG A 154 21.18 7.95 -4.42
N LEU A 155 19.99 7.56 -3.98
CA LEU A 155 19.32 6.35 -4.42
C LEU A 155 18.80 6.52 -5.86
N SER A 156 18.90 5.45 -6.66
CA SER A 156 18.25 5.37 -7.96
C SER A 156 16.71 5.39 -7.80
N GLY A 157 15.98 5.63 -8.89
CA GLY A 157 14.51 5.59 -8.88
C GLY A 157 13.98 4.25 -8.40
N GLY A 158 14.58 3.13 -8.85
CA GLY A 158 14.20 1.79 -8.39
C GLY A 158 14.50 1.54 -6.90
N MET A 159 15.61 2.07 -6.38
CA MET A 159 15.91 2.01 -4.93
C MET A 159 14.91 2.81 -4.11
N ARG A 160 14.52 4.00 -4.57
CA ARG A 160 13.48 4.80 -3.91
C ARG A 160 12.13 4.09 -3.92
N ARG A 161 11.77 3.42 -5.03
CA ARG A 161 10.54 2.62 -5.12
C ARG A 161 10.55 1.49 -4.08
N ARG A 162 11.66 0.75 -3.96
CA ARG A 162 11.82 -0.30 -2.96
C ARG A 162 11.76 0.24 -1.52
N LEU A 163 12.31 1.42 -1.27
CA LEU A 163 12.19 2.09 0.03
C LEU A 163 10.74 2.44 0.37
N LEU A 164 9.91 2.86 -0.61
CA LEU A 164 8.48 3.09 -0.39
C LEU A 164 7.73 1.81 -0.01
N VAL A 165 8.10 0.67 -0.61
CA VAL A 165 7.55 -0.64 -0.18
C VAL A 165 7.94 -0.93 1.27
N GLY A 166 9.22 -0.73 1.64
CA GLY A 166 9.67 -0.86 3.03
C GLY A 166 8.88 0.03 4.00
N LYS A 167 8.68 1.31 3.64
CA LYS A 167 7.85 2.24 4.42
C LYS A 167 6.42 1.73 4.66
N ALA A 168 5.82 1.14 3.65
CA ALA A 168 4.45 0.61 3.74
C ALA A 168 4.35 -0.65 4.61
N MET A 169 5.47 -1.31 4.88
CA MET A 169 5.53 -2.57 5.64
C MET A 169 5.96 -2.42 7.10
N VAL A 170 6.27 -1.20 7.58
CA VAL A 170 6.83 -0.98 8.93
C VAL A 170 5.93 -1.44 10.07
N HIS A 171 4.62 -1.40 9.88
CA HIS A 171 3.60 -1.84 10.84
C HIS A 171 3.04 -3.23 10.51
N GLN A 172 3.68 -3.97 9.60
CA GLN A 172 3.35 -5.33 9.18
C GLN A 172 1.87 -5.50 8.78
N PRO A 173 1.34 -4.68 7.86
CA PRO A 173 -0.06 -4.75 7.49
C PRO A 173 -0.37 -6.07 6.76
N PRO A 174 -1.57 -6.64 6.95
CA PRO A 174 -2.02 -7.81 6.20
C PRO A 174 -2.34 -7.52 4.73
N ILE A 175 -2.51 -6.24 4.37
CA ILE A 175 -2.81 -5.80 3.00
C ILE A 175 -1.76 -4.80 2.54
N LEU A 176 -1.23 -4.98 1.32
CA LEU A 176 -0.35 -4.05 0.64
C LEU A 176 -0.98 -3.60 -0.68
N VAL A 177 -1.17 -2.29 -0.83
CA VAL A 177 -1.65 -1.67 -2.07
C VAL A 177 -0.49 -0.97 -2.77
N LEU A 178 -0.30 -1.29 -4.05
CA LEU A 178 0.74 -0.74 -4.91
C LEU A 178 0.10 0.04 -6.06
N ASP A 179 0.26 1.35 -6.07
CA ASP A 179 -0.28 2.20 -7.14
C ASP A 179 0.73 2.32 -8.28
N GLU A 180 0.40 1.71 -9.43
CA GLU A 180 1.23 1.65 -10.63
C GLU A 180 2.71 1.29 -10.36
N PRO A 181 2.98 0.15 -9.72
CA PRO A 181 4.31 -0.15 -9.18
C PRO A 181 5.39 -0.30 -10.25
N THR A 182 5.02 -0.57 -11.51
CA THR A 182 5.93 -0.78 -12.64
C THR A 182 6.03 0.41 -13.60
N ALA A 183 5.31 1.51 -13.33
CA ALA A 183 5.36 2.69 -14.18
C ALA A 183 6.76 3.30 -14.21
N GLY A 184 7.33 3.45 -15.43
CA GLY A 184 8.66 4.05 -15.62
C GLY A 184 9.84 3.21 -15.09
N VAL A 185 9.64 1.92 -14.84
CA VAL A 185 10.66 1.00 -14.33
C VAL A 185 11.19 0.12 -15.47
N ASP A 186 12.52 -0.04 -15.55
CA ASP A 186 13.15 -0.93 -16.51
C ASP A 186 12.82 -2.41 -16.26
N VAL A 187 13.04 -3.27 -17.27
CA VAL A 187 12.65 -4.68 -17.25
C VAL A 187 13.29 -5.47 -16.09
N GLY A 188 14.56 -5.21 -15.77
CA GLY A 188 15.26 -5.92 -14.71
C GLY A 188 14.77 -5.54 -13.31
N LEU A 189 14.45 -4.25 -13.10
CA LEU A 189 13.85 -3.77 -11.86
C LEU A 189 12.40 -4.24 -11.71
N ARG A 190 11.63 -4.34 -12.81
CA ARG A 190 10.27 -4.89 -12.83
C ARG A 190 10.27 -6.32 -12.31
N GLN A 191 11.18 -7.17 -12.80
CA GLN A 191 11.28 -8.56 -12.35
C GLN A 191 11.53 -8.67 -10.85
N ARG A 192 12.50 -7.91 -10.32
CA ARG A 192 12.80 -7.90 -8.88
C ARG A 192 11.63 -7.42 -8.03
N LEU A 193 10.85 -6.46 -8.52
CA LEU A 193 9.64 -6.01 -7.84
C LEU A 193 8.60 -7.13 -7.76
N TRP A 194 8.39 -7.87 -8.85
CA TRP A 194 7.49 -9.02 -8.88
C TRP A 194 7.95 -10.13 -7.93
N ASP A 195 9.24 -10.41 -7.85
CA ASP A 195 9.78 -11.41 -6.92
C ASP A 195 9.53 -10.99 -5.46
N ASN A 196 9.69 -9.72 -5.13
CA ASN A 196 9.37 -9.20 -3.80
C ASN A 196 7.86 -9.30 -3.49
N ILE A 197 6.99 -8.96 -4.45
CA ILE A 197 5.53 -9.09 -4.30
C ILE A 197 5.13 -10.55 -4.06
N ARG A 198 5.68 -11.49 -4.83
CA ARG A 198 5.42 -12.92 -4.64
C ARG A 198 5.91 -13.42 -3.27
N THR A 199 7.07 -12.96 -2.82
CA THR A 199 7.62 -13.29 -1.50
C THR A 199 6.70 -12.80 -0.39
N LEU A 200 6.21 -11.56 -0.46
CA LEU A 200 5.26 -11.01 0.51
C LEU A 200 3.93 -11.77 0.49
N ASN A 201 3.42 -12.09 -0.69
CA ASN A 201 2.18 -12.85 -0.82
C ASN A 201 2.32 -14.28 -0.30
N ALA A 202 3.42 -14.97 -0.61
CA ALA A 202 3.72 -16.30 -0.05
C ALA A 202 3.83 -16.28 1.49
N ALA A 203 4.19 -15.12 2.06
CA ALA A 203 4.16 -14.89 3.50
C ALA A 203 2.77 -14.51 4.05
N GLY A 204 1.70 -14.61 3.25
CA GLY A 204 0.31 -14.37 3.65
C GLY A 204 -0.19 -12.94 3.48
N VAL A 205 0.58 -12.01 2.91
CA VAL A 205 0.09 -10.64 2.62
C VAL A 205 -0.83 -10.67 1.42
N THR A 206 -1.99 -10.06 1.55
CA THR A 206 -2.86 -9.76 0.40
C THR A 206 -2.26 -8.57 -0.35
N VAL A 207 -2.07 -8.70 -1.66
CA VAL A 207 -1.51 -7.62 -2.48
C VAL A 207 -2.54 -7.13 -3.48
N VAL A 208 -2.79 -5.83 -3.48
CA VAL A 208 -3.60 -5.15 -4.50
C VAL A 208 -2.67 -4.26 -5.32
N LEU A 209 -2.69 -4.41 -6.62
CA LEU A 209 -1.89 -3.57 -7.51
C LEU A 209 -2.76 -2.92 -8.58
N THR A 210 -2.51 -1.65 -8.84
CA THR A 210 -3.12 -0.96 -9.98
C THR A 210 -2.17 -0.98 -11.17
N THR A 211 -2.73 -1.09 -12.34
CA THR A 211 -1.99 -0.92 -13.59
C THR A 211 -2.93 -0.47 -14.71
N HIS A 212 -2.36 0.20 -15.69
CA HIS A 212 -3.05 0.53 -16.93
C HIS A 212 -2.50 -0.31 -18.11
N TYR A 213 -1.53 -1.19 -17.86
CA TYR A 213 -0.99 -2.14 -18.85
C TYR A 213 -1.49 -3.56 -18.57
N LEU A 214 -1.83 -4.27 -19.64
CA LEU A 214 -2.23 -5.67 -19.67
C LEU A 214 -1.05 -6.56 -20.15
N GLU A 215 0.14 -6.43 -19.55
CA GLU A 215 1.28 -7.29 -19.87
C GLU A 215 1.61 -8.26 -18.74
#